data_390d9168d21cfb1af3a95d5c6848ee2f
#
_entry.id   390d9168d21cfb1af3a95d5c6848ee2f
#
_cell.length_a   1.000
_cell.length_b   1.000
_cell.length_c   1.000
_cell.angle_alpha   90.00
_cell.angle_beta   90.00
_cell.angle_gamma   90.00
#
_symmetry.space_group_name_H-M   'P 1'
#
loop_
_entity.id
_entity.type
_entity.pdbx_description
1 polymer ?
#
loop_
_entity_poly.entity_id
_entity_poly.type
_entity_poly.pdbx_seq_one_letter_code
_entity_poly.pdbx_strand_id
1 'polypeptide(L)'
;MAPMSLLGLYYPLFKFVVPQDQNVGDTGIVHFRIWQYGHWVDVVIDDRLPTHKDELIFARLPERSSFWAVLLEKAFAKLEGRYDALFQGPPPDPLENLTGGVAEYFDDSDDEFNKFEIILQACRMKSLMSCTTSSDKSRLQPNGLVASHTYCISSVKLVDIAKVGIIKLVQLRDPAGNEWKGTWSDYWPNWRNINETDKLKLPLITNVYDGEFWMSFEDYKKNFSAVSLCHLNPVPLLQEKLFQDISRKEWKVTIVEGEWVRGVNAGGQPFYGKFWFNPQYKIEVPDIDQSKKKYSLIIALMEKFIGKRRKSRRRYPEGHTIGFRVYKLDGEYKNQTRPITAEFFAFGREYQVGQGFSTNQRQAVKRVELYPGTYCIVPALGQTDVEGKFLMRLFSEIEAPVKVLDQEIKARSTREVIEATSRTVNLDEEKANEEKLRKLFKEYAGTDEKMDCFELKVVLDCIMRNDKTELENKSSNTAFIWALFRCKTAFEINGGFSKEACRSMIALVDADRSGKLDFEEFKYLYNIIKAWKTVFESYDSLNTGYLNPFDLRPALNSAGYELSNRVIIALGHRYAGRDGRIAIDDFMLCAVRLESMMEIFKDKDPNNTKVATFTVEEWMEKAIYS
;
A
#
# COMPACT_ATOMS: atom_id res chain seq x y z
N MET A 1 -23.80 17.47 6.02
CA MET A 1 -23.84 18.96 6.18
C MET A 1 -22.53 19.50 6.77
N ALA A 2 -22.06 19.06 7.94
CA ALA A 2 -20.83 19.62 8.53
C ALA A 2 -19.57 19.63 7.63
N PRO A 3 -19.25 18.57 6.84
CA PRO A 3 -18.14 18.64 5.89
C PRO A 3 -18.29 19.72 4.82
N MET A 4 -19.52 19.96 4.38
CA MET A 4 -19.80 21.03 3.39
C MET A 4 -19.66 22.43 4.00
N SER A 5 -20.07 22.61 5.27
CA SER A 5 -19.85 23.86 6.00
C SER A 5 -18.36 24.16 6.18
N LEU A 6 -17.58 23.15 6.54
CA LEU A 6 -16.11 23.27 6.64
C LEU A 6 -15.48 23.64 5.29
N LEU A 7 -15.96 23.05 4.19
CA LEU A 7 -15.52 23.41 2.84
C LEU A 7 -15.79 24.89 2.54
N GLY A 8 -16.97 25.39 2.92
CA GLY A 8 -17.34 26.80 2.74
C GLY A 8 -16.47 27.80 3.51
N LEU A 9 -15.94 27.39 4.68
CA LEU A 9 -15.02 28.20 5.46
C LEU A 9 -13.62 28.32 4.82
N TYR A 10 -13.26 27.41 3.94
CA TYR A 10 -11.97 27.39 3.27
C TYR A 10 -12.11 27.68 1.77
N TYR A 11 -12.25 28.96 1.44
CA TYR A 11 -12.61 29.43 0.10
C TYR A 11 -11.73 28.90 -1.06
N PRO A 12 -10.40 28.80 -0.93
CA PRO A 12 -9.58 28.21 -2.00
C PRO A 12 -9.96 26.76 -2.31
N LEU A 13 -10.17 25.95 -1.28
CA LEU A 13 -10.57 24.54 -1.45
C LEU A 13 -12.01 24.45 -2.00
N PHE A 14 -12.88 25.36 -1.54
CA PHE A 14 -14.23 25.48 -2.07
C PHE A 14 -14.24 25.70 -3.59
N LYS A 15 -13.47 26.67 -4.09
CA LYS A 15 -13.33 26.94 -5.53
C LYS A 15 -12.78 25.76 -6.31
N PHE A 16 -11.90 24.98 -5.69
CA PHE A 16 -11.33 23.81 -6.32
C PHE A 16 -12.36 22.67 -6.45
N VAL A 17 -13.12 22.38 -5.37
CA VAL A 17 -14.14 21.33 -5.33
C VAL A 17 -15.37 21.72 -6.15
N VAL A 18 -15.75 23.01 -6.08
CA VAL A 18 -16.89 23.61 -6.77
C VAL A 18 -16.38 24.62 -7.79
N PRO A 19 -16.01 24.20 -9.00
CA PRO A 19 -15.53 25.12 -10.03
C PRO A 19 -16.51 26.26 -10.29
N GLN A 20 -16.00 27.50 -10.36
CA GLN A 20 -16.82 28.72 -10.43
C GLN A 20 -17.09 29.20 -11.85
N ASP A 21 -16.50 28.57 -12.84
CA ASP A 21 -16.61 28.88 -14.27
C ASP A 21 -17.78 28.17 -14.97
N GLN A 22 -18.68 27.54 -14.18
CA GLN A 22 -19.80 26.76 -14.69
C GLN A 22 -21.00 27.66 -14.97
N ASN A 23 -21.57 27.56 -16.17
CA ASN A 23 -22.81 28.22 -16.52
C ASN A 23 -23.99 27.25 -16.42
N VAL A 24 -24.43 26.98 -15.19
CA VAL A 24 -25.47 25.99 -14.87
C VAL A 24 -26.81 26.34 -15.50
N GLY A 25 -27.16 27.64 -15.54
CA GLY A 25 -28.42 28.11 -16.06
C GLY A 25 -28.66 27.79 -17.55
N ASP A 26 -27.61 27.78 -18.35
CA ASP A 26 -27.70 27.54 -19.78
C ASP A 26 -27.53 26.06 -20.15
N THR A 27 -26.69 25.33 -19.41
CA THR A 27 -26.33 23.96 -19.78
C THR A 27 -27.10 22.89 -19.04
N GLY A 28 -27.62 23.19 -17.86
CA GLY A 28 -28.23 22.21 -16.95
C GLY A 28 -27.24 21.16 -16.45
N ILE A 29 -25.94 21.41 -16.63
CA ILE A 29 -24.85 20.49 -16.27
C ILE A 29 -23.98 21.12 -15.20
N VAL A 30 -23.66 20.36 -14.15
CA VAL A 30 -22.79 20.78 -13.05
C VAL A 30 -21.72 19.74 -12.84
N HIS A 31 -20.49 20.16 -12.56
CA HIS A 31 -19.44 19.26 -12.18
C HIS A 31 -18.79 19.67 -10.86
N PHE A 32 -18.30 18.66 -10.14
CA PHE A 32 -17.58 18.81 -8.87
C PHE A 32 -16.33 17.95 -8.93
N ARG A 33 -15.25 18.39 -8.28
CA ARG A 33 -14.05 17.59 -8.08
C ARG A 33 -14.12 16.91 -6.72
N ILE A 34 -14.14 15.57 -6.72
CA ILE A 34 -14.21 14.76 -5.50
C ILE A 34 -13.01 13.83 -5.46
N TRP A 35 -12.30 13.81 -4.33
CA TRP A 35 -11.14 12.94 -4.18
C TRP A 35 -11.57 11.49 -3.93
N GLN A 36 -10.96 10.55 -4.69
CA GLN A 36 -11.23 9.11 -4.59
C GLN A 36 -9.94 8.32 -4.73
N TYR A 37 -9.58 7.54 -3.71
CA TYR A 37 -8.48 6.57 -3.73
C TYR A 37 -7.16 7.09 -4.31
N GLY A 38 -6.77 8.31 -3.99
CA GLY A 38 -5.51 8.92 -4.41
C GLY A 38 -5.63 9.92 -5.56
N HIS A 39 -6.81 10.06 -6.18
CA HIS A 39 -7.02 10.93 -7.34
C HIS A 39 -8.24 11.85 -7.18
N TRP A 40 -8.14 13.04 -7.75
CA TRP A 40 -9.31 13.90 -7.94
C TRP A 40 -10.09 13.45 -9.18
N VAL A 41 -11.38 13.29 -9.01
CA VAL A 41 -12.30 12.81 -10.06
C VAL A 41 -13.35 13.86 -10.31
N ASP A 42 -13.56 14.22 -11.58
CA ASP A 42 -14.66 15.09 -11.98
C ASP A 42 -15.97 14.28 -11.97
N VAL A 43 -16.92 14.72 -11.16
CA VAL A 43 -18.24 14.12 -11.04
C VAL A 43 -19.26 15.06 -11.68
N VAL A 44 -19.69 14.72 -12.87
CA VAL A 44 -20.66 15.50 -13.65
C VAL A 44 -22.09 15.04 -13.33
N ILE A 45 -22.98 15.97 -13.04
CA ILE A 45 -24.40 15.72 -12.78
C ILE A 45 -25.28 16.68 -13.58
N ASP A 46 -26.58 16.36 -13.73
CA ASP A 46 -27.59 17.32 -14.15
C ASP A 46 -28.10 18.15 -12.95
N ASP A 47 -28.75 19.26 -13.21
CA ASP A 47 -29.28 20.22 -12.22
C ASP A 47 -30.62 19.80 -11.57
N ARG A 48 -31.20 18.66 -11.98
CA ARG A 48 -32.47 18.16 -11.42
C ARG A 48 -32.29 17.58 -10.05
N LEU A 49 -33.09 18.01 -9.09
CA LEU A 49 -33.05 17.58 -7.70
C LEU A 49 -34.33 16.80 -7.34
N PRO A 50 -34.24 15.77 -6.46
CA PRO A 50 -35.41 15.03 -6.01
C PRO A 50 -36.26 15.87 -5.07
N THR A 51 -37.57 15.98 -5.39
CA THR A 51 -38.56 16.73 -4.61
C THR A 51 -39.75 15.85 -4.21
N HIS A 52 -40.39 16.21 -3.12
CA HIS A 52 -41.70 15.68 -2.72
C HIS A 52 -42.58 16.84 -2.28
N LYS A 53 -43.78 16.97 -2.92
CA LYS A 53 -44.69 18.09 -2.66
C LYS A 53 -44.01 19.46 -2.78
N ASP A 54 -43.25 19.65 -3.87
CA ASP A 54 -42.46 20.85 -4.19
C ASP A 54 -41.38 21.25 -3.20
N GLU A 55 -41.03 20.36 -2.26
CA GLU A 55 -39.89 20.54 -1.33
C GLU A 55 -38.78 19.55 -1.63
N LEU A 56 -37.52 19.98 -1.43
CA LEU A 56 -36.36 19.11 -1.52
C LEU A 56 -36.43 18.00 -0.44
N ILE A 57 -36.18 16.74 -0.85
CA ILE A 57 -36.30 15.59 0.04
C ILE A 57 -35.09 15.50 0.99
N PHE A 58 -33.88 15.86 0.51
CA PHE A 58 -32.61 15.68 1.22
C PHE A 58 -32.07 17.01 1.78
N ALA A 59 -30.81 17.35 1.53
CA ALA A 59 -30.22 18.57 2.05
C ALA A 59 -31.02 19.82 1.64
N ARG A 60 -31.13 20.76 2.60
CA ARG A 60 -31.80 22.07 2.41
C ARG A 60 -30.86 23.15 2.87
N LEU A 61 -30.88 24.27 2.18
CA LEU A 61 -30.15 25.47 2.57
C LEU A 61 -31.13 26.56 3.06
N PRO A 62 -30.71 27.36 4.05
CA PRO A 62 -31.53 28.50 4.51
C PRO A 62 -31.82 29.51 3.39
N GLU A 63 -30.80 29.76 2.57
CA GLU A 63 -30.94 30.66 1.41
C GLU A 63 -31.37 29.90 0.18
N ARG A 64 -32.53 30.28 -0.35
CA ARG A 64 -33.12 29.66 -1.55
C ARG A 64 -32.37 29.98 -2.85
N SER A 65 -31.39 30.89 -2.81
CA SER A 65 -30.63 31.35 -3.98
C SER A 65 -29.38 30.51 -4.27
N SER A 66 -28.94 29.67 -3.34
CA SER A 66 -27.68 28.92 -3.45
C SER A 66 -27.93 27.41 -3.46
N PHE A 67 -27.66 26.74 -4.59
CA PHE A 67 -27.92 25.30 -4.78
C PHE A 67 -26.67 24.41 -4.73
N TRP A 68 -25.48 24.99 -4.57
CA TRP A 68 -24.23 24.23 -4.68
C TRP A 68 -24.15 23.03 -3.71
N ALA A 69 -24.61 23.16 -2.47
CA ALA A 69 -24.52 22.09 -1.48
C ALA A 69 -25.47 20.93 -1.76
N VAL A 70 -26.69 21.21 -2.25
CA VAL A 70 -27.65 20.15 -2.63
C VAL A 70 -27.22 19.45 -3.92
N LEU A 71 -26.60 20.18 -4.85
CA LEU A 71 -26.01 19.60 -6.06
C LEU A 71 -24.74 18.79 -5.72
N LEU A 72 -23.91 19.25 -4.80
CA LEU A 72 -22.77 18.48 -4.30
C LEU A 72 -23.22 17.19 -3.61
N GLU A 73 -24.29 17.23 -2.81
CA GLU A 73 -24.92 16.01 -2.25
C GLU A 73 -25.33 15.04 -3.35
N LYS A 74 -25.94 15.53 -4.43
CA LYS A 74 -26.28 14.71 -5.60
C LYS A 74 -25.03 14.10 -6.27
N ALA A 75 -23.95 14.86 -6.37
CA ALA A 75 -22.68 14.36 -6.89
C ALA A 75 -22.12 13.22 -6.03
N PHE A 76 -22.20 13.34 -4.70
CA PHE A 76 -21.87 12.24 -3.79
C PHE A 76 -22.82 11.04 -3.96
N ALA A 77 -24.12 11.27 -4.10
CA ALA A 77 -25.08 10.20 -4.35
C ALA A 77 -24.81 9.46 -5.67
N LYS A 78 -24.41 10.19 -6.71
CA LYS A 78 -23.96 9.58 -7.98
C LYS A 78 -22.71 8.72 -7.78
N LEU A 79 -21.74 9.19 -7.02
CA LEU A 79 -20.51 8.49 -6.73
C LEU A 79 -20.74 7.18 -5.96
N GLU A 80 -21.65 7.21 -4.96
CA GLU A 80 -22.04 6.07 -4.14
C GLU A 80 -23.13 5.20 -4.78
N GLY A 81 -23.71 5.67 -5.89
CA GLY A 81 -24.76 5.00 -6.66
C GLY A 81 -26.19 5.35 -6.24
N ARG A 82 -26.42 5.92 -5.05
CA ARG A 82 -27.75 6.30 -4.53
C ARG A 82 -27.65 7.21 -3.30
N TYR A 83 -28.72 7.96 -3.03
CA TYR A 83 -28.79 8.89 -1.88
C TYR A 83 -28.74 8.19 -0.51
N ASP A 84 -29.42 7.05 -0.34
CA ASP A 84 -29.42 6.33 0.95
C ASP A 84 -28.04 5.78 1.34
N ALA A 85 -27.12 5.64 0.39
CA ALA A 85 -25.75 5.25 0.70
C ALA A 85 -24.98 6.34 1.45
N LEU A 86 -25.40 7.60 1.36
CA LEU A 86 -24.75 8.72 2.06
C LEU A 86 -24.92 8.67 3.58
N PHE A 87 -25.94 7.99 4.07
CA PHE A 87 -26.21 7.85 5.51
C PHE A 87 -25.45 6.70 6.17
N GLN A 88 -24.72 5.91 5.41
CA GLN A 88 -24.08 4.67 5.86
C GLN A 88 -22.55 4.75 5.97
N GLY A 89 -21.94 5.88 5.62
CA GLY A 89 -20.50 6.07 5.66
C GLY A 89 -19.98 6.48 7.04
N PRO A 90 -18.76 6.06 7.44
CA PRO A 90 -18.13 6.58 8.64
C PRO A 90 -17.86 8.10 8.50
N PRO A 91 -17.90 8.86 9.61
CA PRO A 91 -17.79 10.33 9.59
C PRO A 91 -16.57 10.92 8.86
N PRO A 92 -15.38 10.28 8.86
CA PRO A 92 -14.19 10.82 8.21
C PRO A 92 -14.23 10.83 6.67
N ASP A 93 -14.92 9.86 6.03
CA ASP A 93 -14.90 9.70 4.58
C ASP A 93 -15.33 10.96 3.79
N PRO A 94 -16.41 11.68 4.17
CA PRO A 94 -16.82 12.88 3.43
C PRO A 94 -15.81 14.03 3.49
N LEU A 95 -15.11 14.22 4.63
CA LEU A 95 -14.07 15.25 4.75
C LEU A 95 -12.89 14.93 3.83
N GLU A 96 -12.46 13.68 3.79
CA GLU A 96 -11.36 13.27 2.91
C GLU A 96 -11.72 13.36 1.43
N ASN A 97 -12.95 13.00 1.08
CA ASN A 97 -13.43 13.11 -0.29
C ASN A 97 -13.50 14.56 -0.80
N LEU A 98 -13.70 15.52 0.11
CA LEU A 98 -13.71 16.95 -0.21
C LEU A 98 -12.35 17.62 -0.15
N THR A 99 -11.36 17.01 0.50
CA THR A 99 -10.08 17.67 0.79
C THR A 99 -8.88 16.96 0.19
N GLY A 100 -8.99 15.66 -0.12
CA GLY A 100 -7.84 14.81 -0.39
C GLY A 100 -6.91 14.61 0.81
N GLY A 101 -7.33 15.09 1.98
CA GLY A 101 -6.58 15.01 3.22
C GLY A 101 -6.70 13.67 3.94
N VAL A 102 -6.19 13.62 5.16
CA VAL A 102 -6.33 12.47 6.07
C VAL A 102 -7.09 12.89 7.32
N ALA A 103 -8.13 12.14 7.65
CA ALA A 103 -8.96 12.42 8.80
C ALA A 103 -8.62 11.49 9.98
N GLU A 104 -8.39 12.09 11.16
CA GLU A 104 -8.31 11.40 12.44
C GLU A 104 -9.62 11.61 13.19
N TYR A 105 -10.05 10.60 13.92
CA TYR A 105 -11.23 10.64 14.78
C TYR A 105 -10.84 10.23 16.19
N PHE A 106 -11.22 11.05 17.16
CA PHE A 106 -10.99 10.82 18.59
C PHE A 106 -12.32 10.91 19.32
N ASP A 107 -12.61 9.98 20.18
CA ASP A 107 -13.76 10.00 21.08
C ASP A 107 -13.33 10.00 22.56
N ASP A 108 -14.30 9.86 23.46
CA ASP A 108 -14.04 9.90 24.90
C ASP A 108 -13.24 8.70 25.41
N SER A 109 -13.16 7.62 24.65
CA SER A 109 -12.35 6.43 25.00
C SER A 109 -10.84 6.62 24.70
N ASP A 110 -10.46 7.66 23.96
CA ASP A 110 -9.07 7.96 23.61
C ASP A 110 -8.37 8.79 24.69
N ASP A 111 -8.07 8.18 25.83
CA ASP A 111 -7.40 8.84 26.98
C ASP A 111 -5.88 9.04 26.80
N GLU A 112 -5.26 8.35 25.84
CA GLU A 112 -3.79 8.37 25.65
C GLU A 112 -3.23 9.72 25.20
N PHE A 113 -4.07 10.63 24.69
CA PHE A 113 -3.60 11.89 24.09
C PHE A 113 -4.14 13.12 24.81
N ASN A 114 -3.30 14.13 24.97
CA ASN A 114 -3.76 15.45 25.37
C ASN A 114 -4.56 16.09 24.22
N LYS A 115 -5.88 15.87 24.22
CA LYS A 115 -6.80 16.33 23.15
C LYS A 115 -6.64 17.82 22.85
N PHE A 116 -6.35 18.67 23.84
CA PHE A 116 -6.14 20.10 23.59
C PHE A 116 -4.92 20.37 22.72
N GLU A 117 -3.78 19.75 23.03
CA GLU A 117 -2.55 19.94 22.27
C GLU A 117 -2.67 19.46 20.83
N ILE A 118 -3.38 18.33 20.63
CA ILE A 118 -3.64 17.78 19.29
C ILE A 118 -4.52 18.75 18.48
N ILE A 119 -5.61 19.25 19.06
CA ILE A 119 -6.52 20.21 18.40
C ILE A 119 -5.78 21.54 18.14
N LEU A 120 -4.97 22.03 19.09
CA LEU A 120 -4.15 23.22 18.93
C LEU A 120 -3.11 23.05 17.81
N GLN A 121 -2.46 21.90 17.75
CA GLN A 121 -1.52 21.57 16.68
C GLN A 121 -2.24 21.50 15.33
N ALA A 122 -3.39 20.81 15.25
CA ALA A 122 -4.21 20.74 14.04
C ALA A 122 -4.63 22.13 13.56
N CYS A 123 -5.00 23.03 14.48
CA CYS A 123 -5.32 24.43 14.18
C CYS A 123 -4.11 25.17 13.59
N ARG A 124 -2.92 25.01 14.20
CA ARG A 124 -1.66 25.60 13.70
C ARG A 124 -1.27 25.09 12.32
N MET A 125 -1.56 23.81 12.05
CA MET A 125 -1.32 23.16 10.76
C MET A 125 -2.47 23.37 9.76
N LYS A 126 -3.48 24.20 10.10
CA LYS A 126 -4.67 24.51 9.28
C LYS A 126 -5.48 23.29 8.84
N SER A 127 -5.56 22.31 9.69
CA SER A 127 -6.47 21.19 9.49
C SER A 127 -7.92 21.65 9.62
N LEU A 128 -8.81 21.06 8.84
CA LEU A 128 -10.25 21.24 9.02
C LEU A 128 -10.70 20.42 10.22
N MET A 129 -11.50 21.02 11.09
CA MET A 129 -11.83 20.40 12.37
C MET A 129 -13.32 20.46 12.64
N SER A 130 -13.89 19.38 13.14
CA SER A 130 -15.27 19.32 13.62
C SER A 130 -15.38 18.54 14.92
N CYS A 131 -16.41 18.82 15.69
CA CYS A 131 -16.70 18.10 16.93
C CYS A 131 -18.18 17.80 17.03
N THR A 132 -18.53 16.74 17.78
CA THR A 132 -19.90 16.27 17.93
C THR A 132 -20.29 16.26 19.38
N THR A 133 -21.48 16.80 19.68
CA THR A 133 -22.04 16.81 21.04
C THR A 133 -22.46 15.41 21.46
N SER A 134 -22.42 15.17 22.78
CA SER A 134 -22.87 13.92 23.36
C SER A 134 -24.34 13.61 23.00
N SER A 135 -24.67 12.33 22.91
CA SER A 135 -26.04 11.89 22.66
C SER A 135 -26.88 12.08 23.92
N ASP A 136 -27.83 13.03 23.89
CA ASP A 136 -28.86 13.18 24.91
C ASP A 136 -30.24 13.23 24.26
N LYS A 137 -31.30 12.96 25.04
CA LYS A 137 -32.68 12.85 24.51
C LYS A 137 -33.30 14.18 24.10
N SER A 138 -32.80 15.31 24.58
CA SER A 138 -33.30 16.65 24.22
C SER A 138 -32.57 17.23 23.00
N ARG A 139 -33.30 17.64 21.99
CA ARG A 139 -32.74 18.18 20.75
C ARG A 139 -31.98 19.49 20.94
N LEU A 140 -32.52 20.41 21.70
CA LEU A 140 -31.89 21.70 22.07
C LEU A 140 -31.73 21.74 23.59
N GLN A 141 -30.49 21.96 24.05
CA GLN A 141 -30.16 22.03 25.48
C GLN A 141 -30.35 23.46 26.03
N PRO A 142 -30.54 23.62 27.35
CA PRO A 142 -30.65 24.95 27.97
C PRO A 142 -29.44 25.84 27.76
N ASN A 143 -28.25 25.24 27.59
CA ASN A 143 -26.99 25.92 27.32
C ASN A 143 -26.84 26.40 25.85
N GLY A 144 -27.86 26.20 25.00
CA GLY A 144 -27.88 26.60 23.61
C GLY A 144 -27.28 25.62 22.61
N LEU A 145 -26.70 24.50 23.08
CA LEU A 145 -26.17 23.47 22.20
C LEU A 145 -27.26 22.47 21.76
N VAL A 146 -27.12 21.93 20.56
CA VAL A 146 -27.98 20.88 20.03
C VAL A 146 -27.36 19.51 20.29
N ALA A 147 -28.12 18.56 20.84
CA ALA A 147 -27.66 17.20 21.11
C ALA A 147 -27.44 16.40 19.81
N SER A 148 -26.48 15.49 19.80
CA SER A 148 -26.11 14.65 18.63
C SER A 148 -25.89 15.49 17.36
N HIS A 149 -25.26 16.64 17.50
CA HIS A 149 -25.06 17.60 16.42
C HIS A 149 -23.56 17.88 16.22
N THR A 150 -23.17 18.16 14.98
CA THR A 150 -21.79 18.41 14.62
C THR A 150 -21.53 19.89 14.41
N TYR A 151 -20.54 20.40 15.10
CA TYR A 151 -20.05 21.77 15.07
C TYR A 151 -18.70 21.83 14.34
N CYS A 152 -18.39 22.97 13.72
CA CYS A 152 -17.07 23.25 13.16
C CYS A 152 -16.19 23.90 14.23
N ILE A 153 -14.93 23.51 14.33
CA ILE A 153 -13.92 24.19 15.14
C ILE A 153 -13.19 25.17 14.22
N SER A 154 -13.42 26.47 14.41
CA SER A 154 -12.83 27.52 13.58
C SER A 154 -11.48 28.02 14.11
N SER A 155 -11.27 28.00 15.43
CA SER A 155 -10.02 28.43 16.04
C SER A 155 -9.77 27.79 17.40
N VAL A 156 -8.49 27.68 17.78
CA VAL A 156 -8.08 27.22 19.12
C VAL A 156 -6.96 28.11 19.62
N LYS A 157 -7.07 28.60 20.84
CA LYS A 157 -6.10 29.52 21.41
C LYS A 157 -5.74 29.21 22.86
N LEU A 158 -4.49 29.47 23.17
CA LEU A 158 -3.97 29.57 24.52
C LEU A 158 -3.75 31.06 24.80
N VAL A 159 -4.50 31.64 25.71
CA VAL A 159 -4.51 33.07 25.97
C VAL A 159 -4.16 33.33 27.43
N ASP A 160 -3.15 34.19 27.67
CA ASP A 160 -2.82 34.67 29.00
C ASP A 160 -3.59 35.97 29.25
N ILE A 161 -4.54 35.92 30.18
CA ILE A 161 -5.42 37.03 30.53
C ILE A 161 -5.03 37.55 31.91
N ALA A 162 -4.75 38.84 31.99
CA ALA A 162 -4.38 39.50 33.23
C ALA A 162 -5.41 39.21 34.35
N LYS A 163 -4.94 38.83 35.54
CA LYS A 163 -5.73 38.44 36.72
C LYS A 163 -6.49 37.11 36.63
N VAL A 164 -6.54 36.48 35.46
CA VAL A 164 -7.24 35.19 35.28
C VAL A 164 -6.23 34.06 35.02
N GLY A 165 -5.09 34.37 34.38
CA GLY A 165 -4.05 33.41 34.01
C GLY A 165 -4.25 32.83 32.61
N ILE A 166 -3.57 31.72 32.35
CA ILE A 166 -3.58 31.06 31.05
C ILE A 166 -4.88 30.27 30.88
N ILE A 167 -5.63 30.57 29.81
CA ILE A 167 -6.91 29.95 29.49
C ILE A 167 -6.81 29.25 28.14
N LYS A 168 -7.38 28.04 28.07
CA LYS A 168 -7.55 27.24 26.84
C LYS A 168 -8.92 27.56 26.27
N LEU A 169 -9.00 28.13 25.08
CA LEU A 169 -10.24 28.49 24.41
C LEU A 169 -10.37 27.79 23.06
N VAL A 170 -11.61 27.44 22.75
CA VAL A 170 -12.03 26.85 21.47
C VAL A 170 -13.14 27.72 20.88
N GLN A 171 -12.98 28.11 19.62
CA GLN A 171 -14.02 28.79 18.85
C GLN A 171 -14.77 27.77 18.01
N LEU A 172 -16.08 27.75 18.14
CA LEU A 172 -16.98 26.81 17.46
C LEU A 172 -17.95 27.58 16.59
N ARG A 173 -18.39 26.92 15.53
CA ARG A 173 -19.46 27.41 14.65
C ARG A 173 -20.52 26.33 14.46
N ASP A 174 -21.77 26.69 14.72
CA ASP A 174 -22.93 25.89 14.37
C ASP A 174 -23.41 26.22 12.96
N PRO A 175 -23.40 25.26 11.99
CA PRO A 175 -23.96 25.47 10.68
C PRO A 175 -25.46 25.85 10.68
N ALA A 176 -26.18 25.57 11.77
CA ALA A 176 -27.60 25.89 11.94
C ALA A 176 -27.85 27.22 12.67
N GLY A 177 -26.79 27.92 13.10
CA GLY A 177 -26.88 29.23 13.74
C GLY A 177 -27.24 29.22 15.23
N ASN A 178 -27.14 28.07 15.93
CA ASN A 178 -27.34 28.05 17.38
C ASN A 178 -26.05 28.45 18.11
N GLU A 179 -26.20 29.14 19.28
CA GLU A 179 -25.10 29.69 20.02
C GLU A 179 -25.03 29.18 21.46
N TRP A 180 -23.80 29.05 21.95
CA TRP A 180 -23.47 28.76 23.34
C TRP A 180 -23.88 29.89 24.28
N LYS A 181 -24.47 29.56 25.42
CA LYS A 181 -24.95 30.52 26.43
C LYS A 181 -24.14 30.52 27.74
N GLY A 182 -23.07 29.77 27.78
CA GLY A 182 -22.23 29.67 28.98
C GLY A 182 -21.08 30.67 29.03
N THR A 183 -20.02 30.31 29.78
CA THR A 183 -18.81 31.12 29.89
C THR A 183 -18.12 31.31 28.55
N TRP A 184 -17.57 32.49 28.30
CA TRP A 184 -16.90 32.89 27.05
C TRP A 184 -17.81 32.98 25.82
N SER A 185 -19.14 32.81 25.98
CA SER A 185 -20.09 33.12 24.90
C SER A 185 -20.12 34.59 24.57
N ASP A 186 -20.66 34.97 23.42
CA ASP A 186 -20.75 36.37 22.96
C ASP A 186 -21.45 37.28 23.96
N TYR A 187 -22.44 36.75 24.67
CA TYR A 187 -23.23 37.46 25.69
C TYR A 187 -22.72 37.25 27.11
N TRP A 188 -21.52 36.72 27.32
CA TRP A 188 -21.00 36.48 28.67
C TRP A 188 -20.74 37.80 29.40
N PRO A 189 -21.39 38.10 30.55
CA PRO A 189 -21.33 39.38 31.21
C PRO A 189 -19.91 39.80 31.65
N ASN A 190 -19.05 38.82 31.93
CA ASN A 190 -17.69 39.06 32.42
C ASN A 190 -16.70 39.56 31.37
N TRP A 191 -17.09 39.65 30.09
CA TRP A 191 -16.31 40.36 29.06
C TRP A 191 -15.96 41.80 29.47
N ARG A 192 -16.81 42.40 30.29
CA ARG A 192 -16.58 43.75 30.82
C ARG A 192 -15.37 43.84 31.74
N ASN A 193 -14.98 42.72 32.37
CA ASN A 193 -13.86 42.64 33.32
C ASN A 193 -12.51 42.37 32.65
N ILE A 194 -12.50 42.09 31.35
CA ILE A 194 -11.30 41.82 30.58
C ILE A 194 -10.82 43.16 29.96
N ASN A 195 -9.54 43.43 30.09
CA ASN A 195 -8.97 44.66 29.54
C ASN A 195 -8.94 44.64 28.01
N GLU A 196 -8.91 45.80 27.36
CA GLU A 196 -8.96 45.93 25.91
C GLU A 196 -7.74 45.27 25.23
N THR A 197 -6.57 45.28 25.88
CA THR A 197 -5.36 44.64 25.35
C THR A 197 -5.49 43.12 25.26
N ASP A 198 -6.18 42.49 26.23
CA ASP A 198 -6.43 41.05 26.24
C ASP A 198 -7.58 40.70 25.29
N LYS A 199 -8.58 41.56 25.12
CA LYS A 199 -9.62 41.41 24.11
C LYS A 199 -9.05 41.39 22.68
N LEU A 200 -8.02 42.22 22.40
CA LEU A 200 -7.36 42.20 21.09
C LEU A 200 -6.62 40.90 20.76
N LYS A 201 -6.26 40.11 21.77
CA LYS A 201 -5.68 38.76 21.55
C LYS A 201 -6.71 37.75 21.04
N LEU A 202 -7.98 38.01 21.28
CA LEU A 202 -9.11 37.25 20.81
C LEU A 202 -9.75 38.04 19.66
N PRO A 203 -9.95 37.48 18.46
CA PRO A 203 -10.81 38.11 17.47
C PRO A 203 -12.23 38.03 18.03
N LEU A 204 -12.56 39.01 18.86
CA LEU A 204 -13.90 39.16 19.38
C LEU A 204 -14.80 39.62 18.26
N ILE A 205 -15.68 38.78 17.93
CA ILE A 205 -16.70 39.02 16.95
C ILE A 205 -17.75 39.92 17.57
N THR A 206 -18.09 40.87 16.83
CA THR A 206 -19.20 41.78 17.08
C THR A 206 -20.48 40.96 17.19
N ASN A 207 -21.14 41.02 18.33
CA ASN A 207 -22.55 40.73 18.71
C ASN A 207 -23.54 40.42 17.56
N VAL A 208 -23.25 39.44 16.76
CA VAL A 208 -24.14 39.05 15.68
C VAL A 208 -24.46 37.57 15.91
N TYR A 209 -25.73 37.21 15.84
CA TYR A 209 -26.17 35.80 15.78
C TYR A 209 -25.69 35.17 14.46
N ASP A 210 -24.39 34.87 14.38
CA ASP A 210 -23.79 34.23 13.20
C ASP A 210 -23.49 32.74 13.43
N GLY A 211 -23.80 32.24 14.64
CA GLY A 211 -23.56 30.87 15.05
C GLY A 211 -22.12 30.58 15.44
N GLU A 212 -21.22 31.57 15.51
CA GLU A 212 -19.86 31.42 16.03
C GLU A 212 -19.78 31.90 17.49
N PHE A 213 -19.12 31.10 18.32
CA PHE A 213 -18.95 31.42 19.75
C PHE A 213 -17.66 30.83 20.32
N TRP A 214 -17.15 31.46 21.36
CA TRP A 214 -16.05 30.91 22.14
C TRP A 214 -16.54 30.13 23.33
N MET A 215 -15.78 29.10 23.73
CA MET A 215 -15.96 28.42 25.02
C MET A 215 -14.63 27.98 25.61
N SER A 216 -14.61 27.74 26.93
CA SER A 216 -13.47 27.15 27.60
C SER A 216 -13.28 25.69 27.15
N PHE A 217 -12.03 25.21 27.11
CA PHE A 217 -11.77 23.80 26.80
C PHE A 217 -12.35 22.85 27.86
N GLU A 218 -12.53 23.33 29.09
CA GLU A 218 -13.20 22.56 30.15
C GLU A 218 -14.69 22.37 29.84
N ASP A 219 -15.36 23.41 29.35
CA ASP A 219 -16.76 23.29 28.93
C ASP A 219 -16.89 22.49 27.64
N TYR A 220 -15.93 22.61 26.73
CA TYR A 220 -15.84 21.77 25.54
C TYR A 220 -15.80 20.28 25.90
N LYS A 221 -14.92 19.86 26.80
CA LYS A 221 -14.83 18.46 27.26
C LYS A 221 -16.11 17.90 27.86
N LYS A 222 -16.91 18.77 28.51
CA LYS A 222 -18.17 18.34 29.13
C LYS A 222 -19.30 18.11 28.12
N ASN A 223 -19.26 18.84 26.99
CA ASN A 223 -20.38 18.88 26.06
C ASN A 223 -20.13 18.13 24.75
N PHE A 224 -18.86 17.88 24.38
CA PHE A 224 -18.48 17.24 23.12
C PHE A 224 -17.80 15.91 23.39
N SER A 225 -18.34 14.85 22.79
CA SER A 225 -17.87 13.48 22.96
C SER A 225 -16.85 13.04 21.90
N ALA A 226 -16.81 13.73 20.75
CA ALA A 226 -15.91 13.35 19.67
C ALA A 226 -15.38 14.55 18.89
N VAL A 227 -14.17 14.39 18.33
CA VAL A 227 -13.55 15.35 17.43
C VAL A 227 -12.99 14.66 16.18
N SER A 228 -13.21 15.26 15.03
CA SER A 228 -12.62 14.85 13.75
C SER A 228 -11.68 15.92 13.25
N LEU A 229 -10.45 15.55 12.93
CA LEU A 229 -9.40 16.42 12.42
C LEU A 229 -9.03 15.96 11.01
N CYS A 230 -9.17 16.83 10.01
CA CYS A 230 -8.78 16.53 8.64
C CYS A 230 -7.54 17.33 8.24
N HIS A 231 -6.42 16.64 8.11
CA HIS A 231 -5.13 17.21 7.73
C HIS A 231 -5.05 17.35 6.22
N LEU A 232 -4.83 18.57 5.74
CA LEU A 232 -4.83 18.86 4.31
C LEU A 232 -3.51 18.43 3.66
N ASN A 233 -3.60 17.89 2.44
CA ASN A 233 -2.42 17.68 1.60
C ASN A 233 -2.11 18.98 0.84
N PRO A 234 -0.97 19.64 1.09
CA PRO A 234 -0.66 20.90 0.43
C PRO A 234 -0.35 20.75 -1.06
N VAL A 235 0.15 19.60 -1.52
CA VAL A 235 0.72 19.43 -2.87
C VAL A 235 -0.28 19.72 -4.00
N PRO A 236 -1.51 19.21 -4.03
CA PRO A 236 -2.46 19.53 -5.09
C PRO A 236 -2.91 20.98 -5.07
N LEU A 237 -2.92 21.59 -3.90
CA LEU A 237 -3.39 22.96 -3.67
C LEU A 237 -2.31 23.99 -3.99
N LEU A 238 -1.03 23.65 -3.88
CA LEU A 238 0.12 24.47 -4.29
C LEU A 238 0.23 24.60 -5.81
N GLN A 239 -0.11 23.57 -6.57
CA GLN A 239 -0.08 23.61 -8.04
C GLN A 239 -1.04 24.65 -8.62
N GLU A 240 -2.13 24.96 -7.93
CA GLU A 240 -3.09 25.99 -8.34
C GLU A 240 -2.83 27.38 -7.73
N LYS A 241 -1.64 27.63 -7.14
CA LYS A 241 -1.29 28.90 -6.47
C LYS A 241 -2.27 29.33 -5.35
N LEU A 242 -2.95 28.37 -4.74
CA LEU A 242 -3.97 28.62 -3.71
C LEU A 242 -3.36 28.93 -2.32
N PHE A 243 -2.05 28.69 -2.14
CA PHE A 243 -1.32 28.93 -0.91
C PHE A 243 -0.06 29.76 -1.19
N GLN A 244 -0.14 31.07 -0.99
CA GLN A 244 1.03 31.97 -1.14
C GLN A 244 1.64 32.46 0.19
N ASP A 245 1.20 31.94 1.32
CA ASP A 245 1.64 32.43 2.62
C ASP A 245 2.83 31.61 3.14
N ILE A 246 4.02 32.10 2.91
CA ILE A 246 5.33 31.44 3.11
C ILE A 246 5.69 31.20 4.59
N SER A 247 4.95 31.80 5.56
CA SER A 247 5.32 31.76 6.98
C SER A 247 4.71 30.62 7.80
N ARG A 248 4.09 29.60 7.18
CA ARG A 248 3.20 28.64 7.83
C ARG A 248 3.84 27.27 7.99
N LYS A 249 3.63 26.64 9.15
CA LYS A 249 3.92 25.22 9.36
C LYS A 249 2.91 24.39 8.58
N GLU A 250 3.40 23.54 7.68
CA GLU A 250 2.60 22.64 6.86
C GLU A 250 3.06 21.20 7.06
N TRP A 251 2.12 20.26 6.93
CA TRP A 251 2.47 18.85 6.90
C TRP A 251 3.36 18.53 5.69
N LYS A 252 4.45 17.81 5.93
CA LYS A 252 5.23 17.16 4.88
C LYS A 252 4.57 15.85 4.55
N VAL A 253 4.14 15.70 3.30
CA VAL A 253 3.34 14.55 2.88
C VAL A 253 4.15 13.68 1.95
N THR A 254 4.28 12.39 2.32
CA THR A 254 4.85 11.36 1.46
C THR A 254 3.75 10.36 1.11
N ILE A 255 3.64 10.05 -0.18
CA ILE A 255 2.67 9.10 -0.71
C ILE A 255 3.42 7.88 -1.24
N VAL A 256 3.01 6.71 -0.80
CA VAL A 256 3.56 5.43 -1.20
C VAL A 256 2.44 4.54 -1.73
N GLU A 257 2.62 4.00 -2.91
CA GLU A 257 1.73 3.01 -3.50
C GLU A 257 2.38 1.63 -3.45
N GLY A 258 1.57 0.61 -3.24
CA GLY A 258 2.03 -0.77 -3.23
C GLY A 258 0.90 -1.75 -3.43
N GLU A 259 1.25 -3.01 -3.44
CA GLU A 259 0.28 -4.10 -3.60
C GLU A 259 0.67 -5.32 -2.77
N TRP A 260 -0.35 -6.06 -2.35
CA TRP A 260 -0.20 -7.41 -1.79
C TRP A 260 -0.55 -8.43 -2.86
N VAL A 261 0.38 -9.33 -3.11
CA VAL A 261 0.25 -10.40 -4.10
C VAL A 261 0.34 -11.73 -3.40
N ARG A 262 -0.62 -12.60 -3.70
CA ARG A 262 -0.70 -13.95 -3.14
C ARG A 262 0.59 -14.72 -3.39
N GLY A 263 1.09 -15.39 -2.36
CA GLY A 263 2.30 -16.19 -2.45
C GLY A 263 3.61 -15.41 -2.58
N VAL A 264 3.55 -14.07 -2.60
CA VAL A 264 4.73 -13.21 -2.74
C VAL A 264 4.94 -12.31 -1.52
N ASN A 265 3.99 -11.41 -1.27
CA ASN A 265 4.09 -10.42 -0.20
C ASN A 265 2.76 -10.15 0.52
N ALA A 266 1.76 -11.00 0.35
CA ALA A 266 0.49 -10.95 1.08
C ALA A 266 0.60 -11.72 2.41
N GLY A 267 1.51 -11.31 3.29
CA GLY A 267 1.87 -12.04 4.51
C GLY A 267 0.84 -11.98 5.64
N GLY A 268 -0.14 -11.07 5.55
CA GLY A 268 -1.18 -10.91 6.57
C GLY A 268 -0.68 -10.38 7.90
N GLN A 269 -1.44 -10.58 8.98
CA GLN A 269 -1.07 -10.15 10.32
C GLN A 269 0.00 -11.06 10.98
N PRO A 270 0.71 -10.60 12.03
CA PRO A 270 1.84 -11.32 12.64
C PRO A 270 1.54 -12.73 13.12
N PHE A 271 0.32 -12.99 13.58
CA PHE A 271 -0.05 -14.32 14.10
C PHE A 271 -0.12 -15.42 13.04
N TYR A 272 -0.07 -15.08 11.75
CA TYR A 272 0.01 -16.07 10.68
C TYR A 272 1.43 -16.57 10.38
N GLY A 273 2.47 -16.06 11.05
CA GLY A 273 3.86 -16.47 10.85
C GLY A 273 4.49 -16.07 9.51
N LYS A 274 3.76 -15.29 8.69
CA LYS A 274 4.18 -14.82 7.37
C LYS A 274 4.25 -13.30 7.26
N PHE A 275 4.09 -12.59 8.37
CA PHE A 275 4.02 -11.11 8.41
C PHE A 275 5.24 -10.42 7.79
N TRP A 276 6.42 -10.99 7.93
CA TRP A 276 7.67 -10.44 7.42
C TRP A 276 7.76 -10.38 5.89
N PHE A 277 6.90 -11.12 5.17
CA PHE A 277 6.80 -11.02 3.71
C PHE A 277 6.09 -9.75 3.25
N ASN A 278 5.26 -9.11 4.08
CA ASN A 278 4.58 -7.88 3.68
C ASN A 278 5.58 -6.81 3.22
N PRO A 279 5.13 -5.85 2.38
CA PRO A 279 5.97 -4.72 1.99
C PRO A 279 6.50 -3.97 3.22
N GLN A 280 7.76 -3.56 3.19
CA GLN A 280 8.44 -2.91 4.30
C GLN A 280 8.99 -1.56 3.86
N TYR A 281 8.70 -0.51 4.65
CA TYR A 281 9.09 0.86 4.34
C TYR A 281 9.91 1.43 5.48
N LYS A 282 11.17 1.75 5.20
CA LYS A 282 12.06 2.42 6.13
C LYS A 282 11.81 3.92 6.11
N ILE A 283 11.64 4.53 7.27
CA ILE A 283 11.51 5.97 7.45
C ILE A 283 12.60 6.46 8.41
N GLU A 284 13.22 7.59 8.08
CA GLU A 284 14.23 8.25 8.92
C GLU A 284 13.66 9.54 9.49
N VAL A 285 13.57 9.62 10.81
CA VAL A 285 13.12 10.80 11.55
C VAL A 285 14.37 11.54 12.03
N PRO A 286 14.72 12.69 11.42
CA PRO A 286 15.92 13.43 11.77
C PRO A 286 15.75 14.19 13.10
N ASP A 287 16.86 14.45 13.76
CA ASP A 287 16.94 15.33 14.95
C ASP A 287 17.23 16.76 14.51
N ILE A 288 16.19 17.51 14.18
CA ILE A 288 16.31 18.90 13.69
C ILE A 288 16.19 19.91 14.83
N ASP A 289 15.35 19.64 15.81
CA ASP A 289 15.05 20.55 16.91
C ASP A 289 15.32 19.88 18.26
N GLN A 290 16.46 20.15 18.84
CA GLN A 290 16.88 19.58 20.15
C GLN A 290 15.94 19.95 21.30
N SER A 291 15.10 20.99 21.15
CA SER A 291 14.06 21.34 22.13
C SER A 291 12.85 20.41 22.07
N LYS A 292 12.63 19.75 20.92
CA LYS A 292 11.48 18.88 20.66
C LYS A 292 11.89 17.41 20.73
N LYS A 293 11.47 16.74 21.80
CA LYS A 293 11.84 15.33 22.03
C LYS A 293 11.18 14.35 21.04
N LYS A 294 9.96 14.65 20.55
CA LYS A 294 9.18 13.76 19.67
C LYS A 294 8.56 14.53 18.52
N TYR A 295 8.35 13.84 17.41
CA TYR A 295 7.66 14.35 16.22
C TYR A 295 6.44 13.52 15.91
N SER A 296 5.33 14.18 15.56
CA SER A 296 4.11 13.51 15.15
C SER A 296 4.22 12.98 13.72
N LEU A 297 3.90 11.72 13.52
CA LEU A 297 3.72 11.07 12.23
C LEU A 297 2.31 10.50 12.16
N ILE A 298 1.50 10.96 11.20
CA ILE A 298 0.17 10.39 10.93
C ILE A 298 0.31 9.46 9.74
N ILE A 299 -0.06 8.22 9.93
CA ILE A 299 -0.01 7.17 8.91
C ILE A 299 -1.44 6.81 8.54
N ALA A 300 -1.78 6.94 7.26
CA ALA A 300 -3.06 6.55 6.70
C ALA A 300 -2.85 5.52 5.61
N LEU A 301 -3.29 4.30 5.84
CA LEU A 301 -3.23 3.20 4.90
C LEU A 301 -4.61 2.91 4.34
N MET A 302 -4.78 3.05 3.05
CA MET A 302 -6.03 2.87 2.31
C MET A 302 -5.88 1.76 1.27
N GLU A 303 -6.88 0.87 1.17
CA GLU A 303 -6.94 -0.09 0.07
C GLU A 303 -7.55 0.57 -1.18
N LYS A 304 -6.89 0.37 -2.33
CA LYS A 304 -7.40 0.82 -3.63
C LYS A 304 -8.36 -0.21 -4.22
N PHE A 305 -9.64 0.11 -4.31
CA PHE A 305 -10.61 -0.78 -4.96
C PHE A 305 -10.64 -0.57 -6.47
N ILE A 306 -10.30 -1.62 -7.21
CA ILE A 306 -10.45 -1.63 -8.67
C ILE A 306 -11.83 -2.20 -9.04
N GLY A 307 -12.80 -1.34 -9.25
CA GLY A 307 -13.93 -1.43 -10.16
C GLY A 307 -14.99 -2.54 -10.02
N LYS A 308 -14.78 -3.68 -9.35
CA LYS A 308 -15.71 -4.82 -9.41
C LYS A 308 -16.65 -5.02 -8.21
N ARG A 309 -16.47 -4.31 -7.09
CA ARG A 309 -17.27 -4.52 -5.87
C ARG A 309 -18.55 -3.66 -5.74
N ARG A 310 -18.94 -2.92 -6.76
CA ARG A 310 -20.14 -2.05 -6.74
C ARG A 310 -21.51 -2.77 -6.58
N LYS A 311 -21.57 -4.11 -6.65
CA LYS A 311 -22.83 -4.86 -6.59
C LYS A 311 -23.25 -5.30 -5.17
N SER A 312 -22.39 -5.17 -4.15
CA SER A 312 -22.73 -5.50 -2.77
C SER A 312 -23.30 -4.28 -2.04
N ARG A 313 -24.34 -4.48 -1.23
CA ARG A 313 -24.87 -3.46 -0.30
C ARG A 313 -23.82 -3.02 0.74
N ARG A 314 -22.78 -3.81 0.99
CA ARG A 314 -21.67 -3.49 1.90
C ARG A 314 -20.44 -3.08 1.08
N ARG A 315 -19.80 -1.96 1.45
CA ARG A 315 -18.56 -1.46 0.81
C ARG A 315 -17.41 -2.46 0.93
N TYR A 316 -17.33 -3.18 2.04
CA TYR A 316 -16.26 -4.13 2.35
C TYR A 316 -16.84 -5.50 2.71
N PRO A 317 -16.12 -6.61 2.45
CA PRO A 317 -16.48 -7.92 2.98
C PRO A 317 -16.55 -7.85 4.51
N GLU A 318 -17.43 -8.66 5.11
CA GLU A 318 -17.50 -8.77 6.56
C GLU A 318 -16.17 -9.32 7.11
N GLY A 319 -15.63 -8.67 8.14
CA GLY A 319 -14.35 -9.03 8.73
C GLY A 319 -13.11 -8.55 7.94
N HIS A 320 -13.29 -7.79 6.83
CA HIS A 320 -12.15 -7.24 6.10
C HIS A 320 -11.38 -6.25 6.98
N THR A 321 -10.12 -6.53 7.18
CA THR A 321 -9.23 -5.73 8.03
C THR A 321 -8.02 -5.26 7.22
N ILE A 322 -7.70 -3.98 7.34
CA ILE A 322 -6.49 -3.35 6.81
C ILE A 322 -5.73 -2.66 7.93
N GLY A 323 -4.40 -2.64 7.89
CA GLY A 323 -3.65 -1.94 8.91
C GLY A 323 -2.14 -2.01 8.70
N PHE A 324 -1.43 -1.46 9.65
CA PHE A 324 0.03 -1.39 9.63
C PHE A 324 0.60 -1.48 11.04
N ARG A 325 1.88 -1.84 11.10
CA ARG A 325 2.70 -1.75 12.32
C ARG A 325 3.94 -0.93 12.08
N VAL A 326 4.40 -0.27 13.13
CA VAL A 326 5.61 0.57 13.12
C VAL A 326 6.60 0.01 14.13
N TYR A 327 7.81 -0.25 13.67
CA TYR A 327 8.89 -0.80 14.48
C TYR A 327 10.08 0.15 14.48
N LYS A 328 10.72 0.32 15.63
CA LYS A 328 11.98 1.04 15.73
C LYS A 328 13.11 0.12 15.26
N LEU A 329 14.02 0.65 14.45
CA LEU A 329 15.19 -0.05 13.96
C LEU A 329 16.44 0.46 14.70
N ASP A 330 17.01 -0.38 15.57
CA ASP A 330 18.21 -0.09 16.31
C ASP A 330 19.32 -1.09 15.96
N GLY A 331 20.55 -0.81 16.37
CA GLY A 331 21.70 -1.70 16.17
C GLY A 331 21.98 -2.01 14.70
N GLU A 332 22.08 -3.27 14.37
CA GLU A 332 22.36 -3.78 13.01
C GLU A 332 21.24 -3.47 12.00
N TYR A 333 19.99 -3.36 12.48
CA TYR A 333 18.83 -3.10 11.63
C TYR A 333 18.71 -1.63 11.17
N LYS A 334 19.41 -0.70 11.85
CA LYS A 334 19.33 0.75 11.53
C LYS A 334 19.75 1.05 10.09
N ASN A 335 20.79 0.39 9.60
CA ASN A 335 21.34 0.62 8.27
C ASN A 335 20.85 -0.40 7.23
N GLN A 336 19.86 -1.22 7.59
CA GLN A 336 19.31 -2.24 6.71
C GLN A 336 18.72 -1.62 5.45
N THR A 337 19.03 -2.21 4.30
CA THR A 337 18.45 -1.89 2.99
C THR A 337 17.60 -3.03 2.43
N ARG A 338 17.87 -4.27 2.89
CA ARG A 338 17.12 -5.48 2.55
C ARG A 338 15.90 -5.65 3.44
N PRO A 339 14.89 -6.42 3.03
CA PRO A 339 13.76 -6.76 3.88
C PRO A 339 14.20 -7.40 5.20
N ILE A 340 13.56 -6.99 6.28
CA ILE A 340 13.79 -7.51 7.61
C ILE A 340 13.17 -8.90 7.71
N THR A 341 13.88 -9.85 8.31
CA THR A 341 13.52 -11.27 8.34
C THR A 341 12.57 -11.63 9.48
N ALA A 342 12.08 -12.88 9.46
CA ALA A 342 11.18 -13.42 10.46
C ALA A 342 11.71 -13.31 11.90
N GLU A 343 13.02 -13.45 12.09
CA GLU A 343 13.68 -13.40 13.40
C GLU A 343 13.42 -12.09 14.13
N PHE A 344 13.59 -10.95 13.45
CA PHE A 344 13.28 -9.65 14.03
C PHE A 344 11.82 -9.56 14.49
N PHE A 345 10.88 -10.00 13.67
CA PHE A 345 9.45 -9.89 14.00
C PHE A 345 8.99 -10.90 15.06
N ALA A 346 9.69 -12.03 15.21
CA ALA A 346 9.44 -12.99 16.28
C ALA A 346 9.71 -12.40 17.67
N PHE A 347 10.79 -11.62 17.78
CA PHE A 347 11.18 -10.90 19.00
C PHE A 347 10.74 -9.43 19.00
N GLY A 348 10.18 -8.94 17.91
CA GLY A 348 9.95 -7.52 17.61
C GLY A 348 8.87 -6.82 18.42
N ARG A 349 8.20 -7.47 19.39
CA ARG A 349 7.23 -6.78 20.25
C ARG A 349 7.86 -5.64 21.04
N GLU A 350 9.12 -5.78 21.43
CA GLU A 350 9.87 -4.75 22.17
C GLU A 350 10.20 -3.53 21.31
N TYR A 351 10.28 -3.70 19.99
CA TYR A 351 10.59 -2.64 19.03
C TYR A 351 9.33 -2.00 18.41
N GLN A 352 8.14 -2.55 18.70
CA GLN A 352 6.89 -2.00 18.15
C GLN A 352 6.53 -0.70 18.87
N VAL A 353 6.52 0.40 18.13
CA VAL A 353 6.23 1.75 18.65
C VAL A 353 4.84 2.26 18.25
N GLY A 354 4.17 1.58 17.31
CA GLY A 354 2.84 1.97 16.89
C GLY A 354 2.15 0.93 16.02
N GLN A 355 0.83 1.02 15.97
CA GLN A 355 0.00 0.24 15.05
C GLN A 355 -1.32 0.94 14.78
N GLY A 356 -1.88 0.71 13.59
CA GLY A 356 -3.22 1.13 13.24
C GLY A 356 -3.91 0.02 12.44
N PHE A 357 -5.08 -0.43 12.88
CA PHE A 357 -5.90 -1.40 12.18
C PHE A 357 -7.35 -0.95 12.15
N SER A 358 -8.02 -1.17 11.04
CA SER A 358 -9.44 -0.89 10.87
C SER A 358 -10.13 -2.06 10.20
N THR A 359 -11.32 -2.41 10.69
CA THR A 359 -12.14 -3.49 10.15
C THR A 359 -13.38 -2.90 9.49
N ASN A 360 -13.71 -3.37 8.30
CA ASN A 360 -14.85 -2.90 7.48
C ASN A 360 -14.81 -1.40 7.15
N GLN A 361 -13.63 -0.79 7.19
CA GLN A 361 -13.41 0.61 6.84
C GLN A 361 -12.51 0.74 5.62
N ARG A 362 -12.58 1.91 4.96
CA ARG A 362 -11.80 2.24 3.77
C ARG A 362 -10.31 2.30 4.05
N GLN A 363 -9.94 2.73 5.25
CA GLN A 363 -8.56 2.94 5.65
C GLN A 363 -8.34 2.74 7.14
N ALA A 364 -7.07 2.54 7.49
CA ALA A 364 -6.57 2.59 8.86
C ALA A 364 -5.74 3.86 9.03
N VAL A 365 -6.07 4.68 10.03
CA VAL A 365 -5.34 5.91 10.35
C VAL A 365 -4.87 5.85 11.79
N LYS A 366 -3.61 6.21 12.04
CA LYS A 366 -3.07 6.36 13.40
C LYS A 366 -1.97 7.40 13.44
N ARG A 367 -2.02 8.24 14.46
CA ARG A 367 -0.93 9.12 14.87
C ARG A 367 0.05 8.37 15.74
N VAL A 368 1.35 8.54 15.47
CA VAL A 368 2.44 7.96 16.25
C VAL A 368 3.42 9.08 16.60
N GLU A 369 3.80 9.18 17.87
CA GLU A 369 4.80 10.12 18.36
C GLU A 369 6.17 9.45 18.38
N LEU A 370 7.06 9.87 17.48
CA LEU A 370 8.36 9.25 17.27
C LEU A 370 9.51 10.11 17.77
N TYR A 371 10.48 9.50 18.44
CA TYR A 371 11.78 10.09 18.69
C TYR A 371 12.60 10.14 17.40
N PRO A 372 13.63 11.01 17.30
CA PRO A 372 14.61 10.92 16.23
C PRO A 372 15.17 9.50 16.12
N GLY A 373 15.24 8.96 14.91
CA GLY A 373 15.69 7.58 14.69
C GLY A 373 15.18 6.96 13.40
N THR A 374 15.44 5.67 13.26
CA THR A 374 15.05 4.90 12.08
C THR A 374 13.92 3.95 12.43
N TYR A 375 12.92 3.85 11.55
CA TYR A 375 11.74 3.03 11.77
C TYR A 375 11.37 2.24 10.52
N CYS A 376 10.66 1.13 10.71
CA CYS A 376 10.07 0.34 9.64
C CYS A 376 8.54 0.33 9.77
N ILE A 377 7.85 0.70 8.69
CA ILE A 377 6.40 0.61 8.58
C ILE A 377 6.05 -0.59 7.72
N VAL A 378 5.19 -1.47 8.23
CA VAL A 378 4.78 -2.70 7.55
C VAL A 378 3.27 -2.70 7.38
N PRO A 379 2.75 -2.35 6.18
CA PRO A 379 1.33 -2.45 5.86
C PRO A 379 0.91 -3.91 5.67
N ALA A 380 -0.28 -4.27 6.14
CA ALA A 380 -0.80 -5.63 6.08
C ALA A 380 -2.32 -5.68 5.94
N LEU A 381 -2.83 -6.70 5.26
CA LEU A 381 -4.23 -7.10 5.32
C LEU A 381 -4.50 -8.03 6.51
N GLY A 382 -5.77 -8.19 6.87
CA GLY A 382 -6.18 -9.00 8.01
C GLY A 382 -5.80 -10.47 7.91
N GLN A 383 -5.78 -11.02 6.71
CA GLN A 383 -5.50 -12.43 6.42
C GLN A 383 -4.31 -12.57 5.48
N THR A 384 -3.67 -13.73 5.50
CA THR A 384 -2.63 -14.08 4.52
C THR A 384 -3.27 -14.41 3.17
N ASP A 385 -2.48 -14.31 2.11
CA ASP A 385 -2.87 -14.69 0.75
C ASP A 385 -4.06 -13.90 0.18
N VAL A 386 -4.39 -12.76 0.78
CA VAL A 386 -5.38 -11.82 0.26
C VAL A 386 -4.68 -10.75 -0.56
N GLU A 387 -5.10 -10.64 -1.83
CA GLU A 387 -4.55 -9.67 -2.77
C GLU A 387 -5.24 -8.32 -2.64
N GLY A 388 -4.49 -7.25 -2.84
CA GLY A 388 -5.01 -5.88 -2.84
C GLY A 388 -3.94 -4.87 -3.21
N LYS A 389 -4.38 -3.70 -3.70
CA LYS A 389 -3.50 -2.53 -3.89
C LYS A 389 -3.76 -1.53 -2.80
N PHE A 390 -2.71 -0.84 -2.36
CA PHE A 390 -2.86 0.15 -1.30
C PHE A 390 -2.21 1.49 -1.67
N LEU A 391 -2.70 2.51 -0.97
CA LEU A 391 -2.14 3.83 -0.89
C LEU A 391 -1.81 4.11 0.57
N MET A 392 -0.55 4.34 0.89
CA MET A 392 -0.11 4.77 2.21
C MET A 392 0.30 6.25 2.14
N ARG A 393 -0.31 7.07 2.98
CA ARG A 393 -0.05 8.50 3.09
C ARG A 393 0.56 8.79 4.46
N LEU A 394 1.70 9.45 4.46
CA LEU A 394 2.47 9.78 5.66
C LEU A 394 2.50 11.30 5.80
N PHE A 395 1.92 11.80 6.87
CA PHE A 395 1.89 13.21 7.22
C PHE A 395 2.85 13.43 8.40
N SER A 396 3.96 14.10 8.16
CA SER A 396 4.99 14.38 9.16
C SER A 396 5.16 15.89 9.37
N GLU A 397 5.51 16.30 10.59
CA GLU A 397 5.83 17.69 10.90
C GLU A 397 7.15 18.15 10.26
N ILE A 398 8.02 17.20 9.95
CA ILE A 398 9.35 17.42 9.37
C ILE A 398 9.52 16.52 8.15
N GLU A 399 10.46 16.86 7.30
CA GLU A 399 10.80 16.02 6.18
C GLU A 399 11.40 14.70 6.67
N ALA A 400 10.73 13.60 6.37
CA ALA A 400 11.12 12.26 6.77
C ALA A 400 11.18 11.36 5.53
N PRO A 401 12.38 11.11 4.96
CA PRO A 401 12.50 10.33 3.74
C PRO A 401 12.08 8.88 3.97
N VAL A 402 11.31 8.36 3.01
CA VAL A 402 10.80 7.00 3.02
C VAL A 402 11.49 6.19 1.93
N LYS A 403 11.99 5.02 2.27
CA LYS A 403 12.63 4.08 1.34
C LYS A 403 11.99 2.71 1.48
N VAL A 404 11.77 2.04 0.37
CA VAL A 404 11.36 0.62 0.38
C VAL A 404 12.56 -0.21 0.82
N LEU A 405 12.36 -1.10 1.78
CA LEU A 405 13.33 -2.16 2.06
C LEU A 405 13.15 -3.25 1.02
N ASP A 406 14.13 -3.41 0.16
CA ASP A 406 14.05 -4.33 -0.96
C ASP A 406 15.41 -4.97 -1.24
N GLN A 407 15.40 -6.08 -1.98
CA GLN A 407 16.63 -6.71 -2.45
C GLN A 407 17.13 -5.98 -3.70
N GLU A 408 18.43 -5.72 -3.75
CA GLU A 408 19.06 -5.33 -5.01
C GLU A 408 19.09 -6.54 -5.94
N ILE A 409 18.88 -6.26 -7.25
CA ILE A 409 18.98 -7.30 -8.27
C ILE A 409 20.44 -7.73 -8.39
N LYS A 410 20.70 -9.01 -8.11
CA LYS A 410 21.99 -9.66 -8.26
C LYS A 410 21.79 -11.07 -8.80
N ALA A 411 22.69 -11.51 -9.66
CA ALA A 411 22.78 -12.89 -10.11
C ALA A 411 24.18 -13.41 -9.84
N ARG A 412 24.28 -14.56 -9.20
CA ARG A 412 25.52 -15.33 -9.15
C ARG A 412 25.74 -15.97 -10.51
N SER A 413 26.98 -16.31 -10.82
CA SER A 413 27.22 -17.09 -12.04
C SER A 413 26.61 -18.49 -11.88
N THR A 414 26.07 -19.02 -12.98
CA THR A 414 25.52 -20.38 -13.00
C THR A 414 26.55 -21.41 -12.53
N ARG A 415 27.85 -21.19 -12.83
CA ARG A 415 28.95 -22.03 -12.34
C ARG A 415 29.01 -22.06 -10.83
N GLU A 416 28.92 -20.91 -10.13
CA GLU A 416 28.90 -20.85 -8.66
C GLU A 416 27.70 -21.60 -8.06
N VAL A 417 26.55 -21.55 -8.73
CA VAL A 417 25.36 -22.26 -8.29
C VAL A 417 25.54 -23.78 -8.44
N ILE A 418 26.08 -24.22 -9.58
CA ILE A 418 26.40 -25.64 -9.83
C ILE A 418 27.40 -26.14 -8.79
N GLU A 419 28.47 -25.41 -8.54
CA GLU A 419 29.48 -25.77 -7.53
C GLU A 419 28.89 -25.84 -6.12
N ALA A 420 28.02 -24.90 -5.73
CA ALA A 420 27.35 -24.88 -4.44
C ALA A 420 26.35 -26.04 -4.23
N THR A 421 25.73 -26.52 -5.31
CA THR A 421 24.75 -27.62 -5.28
C THR A 421 25.38 -28.99 -5.52
N SER A 422 26.58 -29.03 -6.11
CA SER A 422 27.32 -30.26 -6.33
C SER A 422 27.94 -30.73 -5.00
N ARG A 423 27.59 -31.92 -4.55
CA ARG A 423 28.35 -32.59 -3.50
C ARG A 423 29.75 -32.86 -4.04
N THR A 424 30.77 -32.84 -3.20
CA THR A 424 32.14 -33.28 -3.53
C THR A 424 32.11 -34.67 -4.16
N VAL A 425 32.14 -34.71 -5.48
CA VAL A 425 32.12 -35.95 -6.26
C VAL A 425 33.57 -36.31 -6.57
N ASN A 426 33.93 -37.57 -6.43
CA ASN A 426 35.25 -38.07 -6.75
C ASN A 426 35.47 -37.98 -8.29
N LEU A 427 36.64 -37.63 -8.74
CA LEU A 427 37.05 -37.46 -10.14
C LEU A 427 36.67 -38.66 -11.04
N ASP A 428 36.72 -39.87 -10.47
CA ASP A 428 36.36 -41.11 -11.20
C ASP A 428 34.84 -41.26 -11.36
N GLU A 429 34.06 -40.79 -10.41
CA GLU A 429 32.59 -40.71 -10.55
C GLU A 429 32.18 -39.66 -11.58
N GLU A 430 32.89 -38.55 -11.67
CA GLU A 430 32.60 -37.49 -12.63
C GLU A 430 32.83 -37.94 -14.08
N LYS A 431 33.95 -38.61 -14.37
CA LYS A 431 34.22 -39.25 -15.68
C LYS A 431 33.22 -40.32 -16.05
N ALA A 432 32.85 -41.17 -15.10
CA ALA A 432 31.85 -42.19 -15.33
C ALA A 432 30.46 -41.59 -15.63
N ASN A 433 30.12 -40.49 -14.98
CA ASN A 433 28.85 -39.75 -15.21
C ASN A 433 28.86 -39.05 -16.58
N GLU A 434 29.99 -38.49 -17.01
CA GLU A 434 30.12 -37.86 -18.33
C GLU A 434 29.98 -38.90 -19.46
N GLU A 435 30.59 -40.07 -19.32
CA GLU A 435 30.50 -41.15 -20.30
C GLU A 435 29.07 -41.66 -20.45
N LYS A 436 28.38 -41.69 -19.34
CA LYS A 436 26.95 -42.02 -19.27
C LYS A 436 26.10 -40.99 -19.99
N LEU A 437 26.34 -39.70 -19.72
CA LEU A 437 25.63 -38.60 -20.33
C LEU A 437 25.86 -38.56 -21.85
N ARG A 438 27.07 -38.89 -22.30
CA ARG A 438 27.43 -38.97 -23.72
C ARG A 438 26.70 -40.13 -24.43
N LYS A 439 26.50 -41.26 -23.76
CA LYS A 439 25.69 -42.38 -24.29
C LYS A 439 24.23 -41.95 -24.44
N LEU A 440 23.66 -41.30 -23.40
CA LEU A 440 22.31 -40.80 -23.44
C LEU A 440 22.11 -39.80 -24.59
N PHE A 441 23.03 -38.83 -24.74
CA PHE A 441 22.99 -37.87 -25.81
C PHE A 441 22.95 -38.55 -27.20
N LYS A 442 23.88 -39.50 -27.44
CA LYS A 442 23.94 -40.26 -28.72
C LYS A 442 22.72 -41.08 -29.01
N GLU A 443 22.01 -41.56 -27.98
CA GLU A 443 20.79 -42.38 -28.15
C GLU A 443 19.61 -41.52 -28.63
N TYR A 444 19.53 -40.25 -28.17
CA TYR A 444 18.39 -39.39 -28.45
C TYR A 444 18.66 -38.29 -29.46
N ALA A 445 19.94 -37.86 -29.64
CA ALA A 445 20.31 -36.97 -30.70
C ALA A 445 20.15 -37.67 -32.07
N GLY A 446 19.64 -36.94 -33.02
CA GLY A 446 19.40 -37.47 -34.36
C GLY A 446 20.68 -37.91 -35.09
N THR A 447 20.54 -38.28 -36.39
CA THR A 447 21.67 -38.68 -37.23
C THR A 447 22.70 -37.58 -37.48
N ASP A 448 22.36 -36.33 -37.12
CA ASP A 448 23.24 -35.15 -37.22
C ASP A 448 24.07 -34.89 -35.96
N GLU A 449 23.97 -35.80 -34.96
CA GLU A 449 24.67 -35.67 -33.67
C GLU A 449 24.35 -34.36 -32.92
N LYS A 450 23.20 -33.72 -33.20
CA LYS A 450 22.69 -32.55 -32.51
C LYS A 450 21.29 -32.84 -31.96
N MET A 451 20.94 -32.24 -30.81
CA MET A 451 19.65 -32.45 -30.13
C MET A 451 18.72 -31.27 -30.37
N ASP A 452 17.57 -31.49 -30.97
CA ASP A 452 16.53 -30.49 -31.15
C ASP A 452 15.57 -30.38 -29.92
N CYS A 453 14.61 -29.44 -29.96
CA CYS A 453 13.68 -29.23 -28.85
C CYS A 453 12.71 -30.39 -28.61
N PHE A 454 12.45 -31.23 -29.61
CA PHE A 454 11.59 -32.41 -29.46
C PHE A 454 12.34 -33.55 -28.79
N GLU A 455 13.57 -33.77 -29.20
CA GLU A 455 14.49 -34.76 -28.61
C GLU A 455 14.86 -34.39 -27.17
N LEU A 456 15.18 -33.11 -26.92
CA LEU A 456 15.41 -32.58 -25.58
C LEU A 456 14.19 -32.78 -24.68
N LYS A 457 12.98 -32.51 -25.19
CA LYS A 457 11.75 -32.76 -24.42
C LYS A 457 11.61 -34.22 -24.00
N VAL A 458 11.87 -35.15 -24.89
CA VAL A 458 11.80 -36.58 -24.58
C VAL A 458 12.78 -36.94 -23.46
N VAL A 459 14.01 -36.47 -23.55
CA VAL A 459 15.05 -36.67 -22.53
C VAL A 459 14.63 -36.09 -21.19
N LEU A 460 14.17 -34.82 -21.16
CA LEU A 460 13.76 -34.17 -19.93
C LEU A 460 12.52 -34.82 -19.31
N ASP A 461 11.54 -35.20 -20.12
CA ASP A 461 10.35 -35.88 -19.64
C ASP A 461 10.68 -37.27 -19.07
N CYS A 462 11.61 -38.01 -19.67
CA CYS A 462 12.12 -39.28 -19.13
C CYS A 462 12.81 -39.08 -17.77
N ILE A 463 13.57 -38.00 -17.63
CA ILE A 463 14.27 -37.65 -16.40
C ILE A 463 13.30 -37.30 -15.25
N MET A 464 12.17 -36.69 -15.60
CA MET A 464 11.19 -36.20 -14.62
C MET A 464 10.07 -37.22 -14.35
N ARG A 465 9.74 -38.07 -15.30
CA ARG A 465 8.77 -39.15 -15.08
C ARG A 465 9.43 -40.32 -14.37
N ASN A 466 8.87 -40.69 -13.24
CA ASN A 466 9.28 -41.90 -12.49
C ASN A 466 8.53 -43.14 -12.97
N ASP A 467 8.29 -43.31 -14.28
CA ASP A 467 7.54 -44.44 -14.80
C ASP A 467 8.38 -45.72 -14.79
N LYS A 468 8.24 -46.49 -13.70
CA LYS A 468 8.75 -47.89 -13.62
C LYS A 468 8.15 -48.80 -14.70
N THR A 469 6.93 -48.54 -15.13
CA THR A 469 6.14 -49.42 -15.98
C THR A 469 6.47 -49.37 -17.48
N GLU A 470 6.85 -48.22 -18.04
CA GLU A 470 7.35 -48.13 -19.43
C GLU A 470 8.83 -48.51 -19.55
N LEU A 471 9.54 -48.55 -18.45
CA LEU A 471 10.97 -48.77 -18.35
C LEU A 471 11.36 -50.25 -18.27
N GLU A 472 10.47 -51.09 -17.76
CA GLU A 472 10.69 -52.58 -17.75
C GLU A 472 10.58 -53.21 -19.14
N ASN A 473 9.96 -52.53 -20.12
CA ASN A 473 9.74 -53.02 -21.48
C ASN A 473 10.73 -52.51 -22.54
N LYS A 474 11.62 -51.56 -22.21
CA LYS A 474 12.69 -51.10 -23.12
C LYS A 474 14.04 -51.18 -22.44
N SER A 475 14.84 -52.13 -22.88
CA SER A 475 16.25 -52.42 -22.63
C SER A 475 17.01 -51.62 -21.50
N SER A 476 18.04 -52.23 -20.94
CA SER A 476 18.92 -51.87 -19.81
C SER A 476 19.34 -50.41 -19.62
N ASN A 477 19.03 -49.52 -20.54
CA ASN A 477 19.49 -48.12 -20.56
C ASN A 477 18.69 -47.17 -19.63
N THR A 478 17.48 -47.50 -19.30
CA THR A 478 16.59 -46.66 -18.48
C THR A 478 16.85 -46.77 -16.99
N ALA A 479 17.29 -47.91 -16.51
CA ALA A 479 17.83 -48.07 -15.15
C ALA A 479 19.06 -47.17 -14.92
N PHE A 480 19.69 -46.81 -15.98
CA PHE A 480 20.86 -46.00 -16.12
C PHE A 480 20.60 -44.46 -15.99
N ILE A 481 19.53 -43.95 -16.62
CA ILE A 481 19.06 -42.56 -16.45
C ILE A 481 18.71 -42.32 -14.98
N TRP A 482 18.13 -43.32 -14.31
CA TRP A 482 17.83 -43.34 -12.90
C TRP A 482 19.06 -43.18 -11.99
N ALA A 483 20.13 -43.86 -12.31
CA ALA A 483 21.38 -43.78 -11.54
C ALA A 483 22.07 -42.43 -11.69
N LEU A 484 21.91 -41.72 -12.82
CA LEU A 484 22.45 -40.41 -13.09
C LEU A 484 21.79 -39.30 -12.27
N PHE A 485 20.45 -39.38 -12.15
CA PHE A 485 19.72 -38.31 -11.45
C PHE A 485 19.53 -38.56 -9.95
N ARG A 486 19.83 -39.79 -9.42
CA ARG A 486 19.65 -40.15 -7.99
C ARG A 486 18.39 -39.53 -7.37
N CYS A 487 17.26 -39.50 -8.12
CA CYS A 487 16.01 -38.97 -7.63
C CYS A 487 15.46 -39.83 -6.50
N LYS A 488 15.25 -39.22 -5.32
CA LYS A 488 14.58 -39.90 -4.20
C LYS A 488 13.07 -40.01 -4.40
N THR A 489 12.50 -39.25 -5.33
CA THR A 489 11.05 -39.12 -5.52
C THR A 489 10.70 -38.86 -6.96
N ALA A 490 9.57 -39.45 -7.38
CA ALA A 490 8.94 -39.25 -8.66
C ALA A 490 8.09 -37.98 -8.62
N PHE A 491 8.29 -37.10 -9.59
CA PHE A 491 7.34 -36.04 -9.85
C PHE A 491 6.56 -36.36 -11.12
N GLU A 492 5.26 -36.60 -10.99
CA GLU A 492 4.39 -36.58 -12.15
C GLU A 492 4.16 -35.12 -12.57
N ILE A 493 4.92 -34.67 -13.58
CA ILE A 493 4.56 -33.46 -14.29
C ILE A 493 3.39 -33.82 -15.20
N ASN A 494 2.18 -33.41 -14.87
CA ASN A 494 1.02 -33.57 -15.73
C ASN A 494 1.29 -32.90 -17.10
N GLY A 495 1.64 -33.73 -18.13
CA GLY A 495 1.94 -33.30 -19.49
C GLY A 495 3.43 -33.10 -19.83
N GLY A 496 4.38 -33.21 -18.90
CA GLY A 496 5.82 -32.99 -19.14
C GLY A 496 6.19 -31.54 -19.47
N PHE A 497 7.45 -31.28 -19.80
CA PHE A 497 7.89 -29.96 -20.22
C PHE A 497 7.19 -29.50 -21.51
N SER A 498 6.83 -28.22 -21.55
CA SER A 498 6.29 -27.64 -22.78
C SER A 498 7.39 -27.53 -23.86
N LYS A 499 7.01 -27.57 -25.14
CA LYS A 499 7.96 -27.32 -26.23
C LYS A 499 8.61 -25.93 -26.14
N GLU A 500 7.86 -24.97 -25.65
CA GLU A 500 8.33 -23.60 -25.43
C GLU A 500 9.44 -23.57 -24.36
N ALA A 501 9.25 -24.30 -23.25
CA ALA A 501 10.29 -24.43 -22.23
C ALA A 501 11.58 -25.05 -22.81
N CYS A 502 11.45 -26.12 -23.62
CA CYS A 502 12.63 -26.74 -24.25
C CYS A 502 13.33 -25.81 -25.26
N ARG A 503 12.57 -25.02 -26.01
CA ARG A 503 13.15 -23.99 -26.90
C ARG A 503 13.89 -22.90 -26.13
N SER A 504 13.31 -22.40 -25.05
CA SER A 504 13.98 -21.42 -24.18
C SER A 504 15.23 -22.01 -23.51
N MET A 505 15.21 -23.29 -23.14
CA MET A 505 16.39 -24.00 -22.60
C MET A 505 17.50 -24.14 -23.64
N ILE A 506 17.16 -24.45 -24.91
CA ILE A 506 18.14 -24.48 -26.00
C ILE A 506 18.71 -23.09 -26.21
N ALA A 507 17.85 -22.07 -26.35
CA ALA A 507 18.28 -20.69 -26.59
C ALA A 507 19.22 -20.15 -25.49
N LEU A 508 19.12 -20.66 -24.26
CA LEU A 508 20.01 -20.28 -23.17
C LEU A 508 21.47 -20.69 -23.41
N VAL A 509 21.71 -21.84 -24.02
CA VAL A 509 23.05 -22.45 -24.10
C VAL A 509 23.56 -22.59 -25.55
N ASP A 510 22.71 -22.38 -26.56
CA ASP A 510 23.00 -22.45 -27.99
C ASP A 510 23.86 -21.27 -28.43
N ALA A 511 25.18 -21.41 -28.29
CA ALA A 511 26.13 -20.34 -28.56
C ALA A 511 26.26 -20.03 -30.07
N ASP A 512 26.09 -21.04 -30.95
CA ASP A 512 26.18 -20.94 -32.40
C ASP A 512 24.86 -20.54 -33.07
N ARG A 513 23.77 -20.42 -32.27
CA ARG A 513 22.42 -20.12 -32.76
C ARG A 513 21.90 -21.10 -33.80
N SER A 514 22.28 -22.36 -33.70
CA SER A 514 21.85 -23.44 -34.60
C SER A 514 20.39 -23.90 -34.36
N GLY A 515 19.83 -23.52 -33.19
CA GLY A 515 18.52 -24.00 -32.74
C GLY A 515 18.54 -25.45 -32.24
N LYS A 516 19.73 -26.04 -32.07
CA LYS A 516 19.99 -27.40 -31.62
C LYS A 516 21.18 -27.40 -30.65
N LEU A 517 21.29 -28.42 -29.82
CA LEU A 517 22.39 -28.57 -28.87
C LEU A 517 23.44 -29.56 -29.39
N ASP A 518 24.70 -29.20 -29.30
CA ASP A 518 25.79 -30.14 -29.32
C ASP A 518 25.97 -30.81 -27.95
N PHE A 519 26.94 -31.76 -27.83
CA PHE A 519 27.12 -32.48 -26.57
C PHE A 519 27.60 -31.60 -25.44
N GLU A 520 28.45 -30.62 -25.67
CA GLU A 520 28.99 -29.75 -24.61
C GLU A 520 27.92 -28.75 -24.14
N GLU A 521 27.10 -28.21 -25.03
CA GLU A 521 25.95 -27.39 -24.72
C GLU A 521 24.88 -28.18 -23.94
N PHE A 522 24.59 -29.39 -24.36
CA PHE A 522 23.68 -30.32 -23.65
C PHE A 522 24.21 -30.65 -22.25
N LYS A 523 25.51 -30.95 -22.09
CA LYS A 523 26.15 -31.21 -20.80
C LYS A 523 26.04 -30.03 -19.87
N TYR A 524 26.27 -28.83 -20.39
CA TYR A 524 26.14 -27.61 -19.60
C TYR A 524 24.69 -27.37 -19.14
N LEU A 525 23.72 -27.46 -20.06
CA LEU A 525 22.30 -27.36 -19.76
C LEU A 525 21.85 -28.38 -18.71
N TYR A 526 22.30 -29.63 -18.87
CA TYR A 526 22.00 -30.69 -17.92
C TYR A 526 22.44 -30.36 -16.49
N ASN A 527 23.64 -29.83 -16.32
CA ASN A 527 24.16 -29.46 -15.00
C ASN A 527 23.36 -28.30 -14.39
N ILE A 528 22.96 -27.34 -15.19
CA ILE A 528 22.09 -26.23 -14.77
C ILE A 528 20.74 -26.75 -14.26
N ILE A 529 20.06 -27.56 -15.06
CA ILE A 529 18.74 -28.12 -14.73
C ILE A 529 18.84 -28.98 -13.46
N LYS A 530 19.90 -29.75 -13.32
CA LYS A 530 20.16 -30.56 -12.12
C LYS A 530 20.32 -29.71 -10.87
N ALA A 531 21.08 -28.60 -10.96
CA ALA A 531 21.26 -27.67 -9.86
C ALA A 531 19.94 -27.00 -9.45
N TRP A 532 19.17 -26.50 -10.41
CA TRP A 532 17.86 -25.87 -10.13
C TRP A 532 16.83 -26.88 -9.59
N LYS A 533 16.86 -28.12 -10.07
CA LYS A 533 16.03 -29.21 -9.54
C LYS A 533 16.36 -29.47 -8.07
N THR A 534 17.65 -29.57 -7.73
CA THR A 534 18.08 -29.74 -6.33
C THR A 534 17.61 -28.61 -5.44
N VAL A 535 17.67 -27.37 -5.93
CA VAL A 535 17.12 -26.20 -5.23
C VAL A 535 15.62 -26.36 -5.06
N PHE A 536 14.86 -26.64 -6.12
CA PHE A 536 13.40 -26.82 -6.04
C PHE A 536 13.02 -27.88 -4.99
N GLU A 537 13.65 -29.07 -5.04
CA GLU A 537 13.42 -30.18 -4.10
C GLU A 537 13.70 -29.81 -2.64
N SER A 538 14.63 -28.89 -2.40
CA SER A 538 14.94 -28.43 -1.04
C SER A 538 13.80 -27.59 -0.41
N TYR A 539 12.96 -26.98 -1.23
CA TYR A 539 11.78 -26.20 -0.81
C TYR A 539 10.47 -26.97 -0.95
N ASP A 540 10.41 -28.03 -1.77
CA ASP A 540 9.26 -28.95 -1.87
C ASP A 540 9.46 -30.16 -0.94
N SER A 541 9.47 -29.92 0.36
CA SER A 541 9.74 -30.94 1.39
C SER A 541 8.73 -32.09 1.40
N LEU A 542 7.53 -31.89 0.86
CA LEU A 542 6.45 -32.88 0.76
C LEU A 542 6.43 -33.62 -0.59
N ASN A 543 7.36 -33.29 -1.49
CA ASN A 543 7.46 -33.87 -2.84
C ASN A 543 6.14 -33.79 -3.64
N THR A 544 5.53 -32.63 -3.61
CA THR A 544 4.24 -32.36 -4.28
C THR A 544 4.40 -31.98 -5.74
N GLY A 545 5.62 -31.66 -6.19
CA GLY A 545 5.90 -31.07 -7.51
C GLY A 545 5.59 -29.57 -7.59
N TYR A 546 5.28 -28.94 -6.44
CA TYR A 546 4.94 -27.54 -6.35
C TYR A 546 5.67 -26.86 -5.21
N LEU A 547 6.18 -25.64 -5.44
CA LEU A 547 6.57 -24.73 -4.37
C LEU A 547 5.32 -24.16 -3.72
N ASN A 548 5.33 -24.08 -2.39
CA ASN A 548 4.28 -23.37 -1.67
C ASN A 548 4.33 -21.86 -1.97
N PRO A 549 3.20 -21.16 -1.82
CA PRO A 549 3.22 -19.70 -1.78
C PRO A 549 4.27 -19.20 -0.80
N PHE A 550 5.01 -18.15 -1.16
CA PHE A 550 6.15 -17.55 -0.46
C PHE A 550 7.50 -18.26 -0.58
N ASP A 551 7.59 -19.50 -1.08
CA ASP A 551 8.87 -20.20 -1.27
C ASP A 551 9.60 -19.80 -2.55
N LEU A 552 8.93 -19.10 -3.50
CA LEU A 552 9.54 -18.67 -4.76
C LEU A 552 10.79 -17.80 -4.54
N ARG A 553 10.70 -16.77 -3.69
CA ARG A 553 11.83 -15.86 -3.43
C ARG A 553 13.03 -16.59 -2.81
N PRO A 554 12.89 -17.34 -1.70
CA PRO A 554 14.03 -18.07 -1.14
C PRO A 554 14.56 -19.14 -2.10
N ALA A 555 13.73 -19.80 -2.89
CA ALA A 555 14.18 -20.75 -3.90
C ALA A 555 15.00 -20.08 -5.02
N LEU A 556 14.54 -18.93 -5.54
CA LEU A 556 15.30 -18.14 -6.53
C LEU A 556 16.61 -17.60 -5.94
N ASN A 557 16.61 -17.15 -4.67
CA ASN A 557 17.85 -16.74 -3.98
C ASN A 557 18.86 -17.90 -3.91
N SER A 558 18.40 -19.12 -3.60
CA SER A 558 19.23 -20.33 -3.59
C SER A 558 19.67 -20.74 -5.00
N ALA A 559 18.85 -20.47 -6.01
CA ALA A 559 19.21 -20.65 -7.42
C ALA A 559 20.16 -19.56 -7.96
N GLY A 560 20.56 -18.60 -7.12
CA GLY A 560 21.52 -17.57 -7.48
C GLY A 560 20.93 -16.20 -7.83
N TYR A 561 19.59 -16.03 -7.80
CA TYR A 561 18.92 -14.80 -8.20
C TYR A 561 18.37 -14.02 -7.01
N GLU A 562 19.03 -12.94 -6.63
CA GLU A 562 18.48 -11.94 -5.70
C GLU A 562 17.66 -10.92 -6.51
N LEU A 563 16.36 -10.80 -6.24
CA LEU A 563 15.45 -10.02 -7.06
C LEU A 563 14.64 -9.03 -6.22
N SER A 564 14.36 -7.86 -6.79
CA SER A 564 13.51 -6.87 -6.16
C SER A 564 12.06 -7.33 -6.03
N ASN A 565 11.31 -6.75 -5.09
CA ASN A 565 9.89 -7.01 -4.89
C ASN A 565 9.09 -6.88 -6.20
N ARG A 566 9.41 -5.85 -7.01
CA ARG A 566 8.74 -5.61 -8.28
C ARG A 566 8.93 -6.77 -9.26
N VAL A 567 10.12 -7.34 -9.32
CA VAL A 567 10.41 -8.47 -10.21
C VAL A 567 9.74 -9.74 -9.69
N ILE A 568 9.85 -10.03 -8.39
CA ILE A 568 9.20 -11.21 -7.78
C ILE A 568 7.67 -11.15 -7.98
N ILE A 569 7.05 -10.00 -7.84
CA ILE A 569 5.62 -9.80 -8.10
C ILE A 569 5.29 -10.14 -9.56
N ALA A 570 6.07 -9.64 -10.51
CA ALA A 570 5.87 -9.93 -11.93
C ALA A 570 6.01 -11.43 -12.24
N LEU A 571 6.99 -12.10 -11.61
CA LEU A 571 7.15 -13.55 -11.74
C LEU A 571 5.98 -14.33 -11.11
N GLY A 572 5.53 -13.92 -9.92
CA GLY A 572 4.34 -14.50 -9.29
C GLY A 572 3.10 -14.39 -10.18
N HIS A 573 2.84 -13.23 -10.76
CA HIS A 573 1.72 -13.06 -11.70
C HIS A 573 1.84 -13.90 -12.97
N ARG A 574 3.06 -14.19 -13.43
CA ARG A 574 3.29 -14.90 -14.67
C ARG A 574 3.29 -16.42 -14.48
N TYR A 575 3.88 -16.94 -13.41
CA TYR A 575 4.18 -18.35 -13.24
C TYR A 575 3.38 -19.05 -12.13
N ALA A 576 2.79 -18.29 -11.18
CA ALA A 576 2.01 -18.94 -10.14
C ALA A 576 0.62 -19.37 -10.66
N GLY A 577 0.19 -20.55 -10.22
CA GLY A 577 -1.16 -21.03 -10.43
C GLY A 577 -2.21 -20.20 -9.67
N ARG A 578 -3.49 -20.52 -9.89
CA ARG A 578 -4.61 -19.83 -9.23
C ARG A 578 -4.57 -19.90 -7.70
N ASP A 579 -3.93 -20.91 -7.16
CA ASP A 579 -3.72 -21.14 -5.72
C ASP A 579 -2.42 -20.51 -5.19
N GLY A 580 -1.64 -19.86 -6.05
CA GLY A 580 -0.36 -19.22 -5.73
C GLY A 580 0.83 -20.18 -5.72
N ARG A 581 0.62 -21.49 -5.96
CA ARG A 581 1.70 -22.47 -6.04
C ARG A 581 2.39 -22.41 -7.41
N ILE A 582 3.66 -22.80 -7.46
CA ILE A 582 4.48 -22.78 -8.66
C ILE A 582 4.94 -24.20 -8.95
N ALA A 583 4.60 -24.71 -10.13
CA ALA A 583 5.02 -26.03 -10.58
C ALA A 583 6.51 -26.05 -10.94
N ILE A 584 7.12 -27.23 -10.94
CA ILE A 584 8.55 -27.37 -11.21
C ILE A 584 8.92 -26.92 -12.63
N ASP A 585 8.08 -27.17 -13.62
CA ASP A 585 8.28 -26.72 -15.01
C ASP A 585 8.20 -25.20 -15.13
N ASP A 586 7.25 -24.55 -14.43
CA ASP A 586 7.15 -23.09 -14.36
C ASP A 586 8.35 -22.48 -13.63
N PHE A 587 8.85 -23.11 -12.56
CA PHE A 587 10.06 -22.67 -11.86
C PHE A 587 11.29 -22.78 -12.77
N MET A 588 11.45 -23.88 -13.49
CA MET A 588 12.54 -24.07 -14.45
C MET A 588 12.51 -23.04 -15.57
N LEU A 589 11.33 -22.79 -16.15
CA LEU A 589 11.17 -21.77 -17.19
C LEU A 589 11.44 -20.36 -16.66
N CYS A 590 11.03 -20.09 -15.44
CA CYS A 590 11.35 -18.83 -14.74
C CYS A 590 12.87 -18.64 -14.60
N ALA A 591 13.59 -19.67 -14.13
CA ALA A 591 15.04 -19.65 -13.96
C ALA A 591 15.78 -19.49 -15.31
N VAL A 592 15.39 -20.23 -16.36
CA VAL A 592 15.93 -20.10 -17.72
C VAL A 592 15.84 -18.65 -18.23
N ARG A 593 14.64 -18.06 -18.12
CA ARG A 593 14.43 -16.68 -18.57
C ARG A 593 15.20 -15.65 -17.75
N LEU A 594 15.30 -15.85 -16.45
CA LEU A 594 16.09 -14.96 -15.59
C LEU A 594 17.57 -15.01 -15.97
N GLU A 595 18.14 -16.20 -16.19
CA GLU A 595 19.53 -16.36 -16.60
C GLU A 595 19.77 -15.66 -17.94
N SER A 596 18.95 -15.97 -18.96
CA SER A 596 19.07 -15.33 -20.27
C SER A 596 19.00 -13.81 -20.20
N MET A 597 18.04 -13.25 -19.44
CA MET A 597 17.90 -11.80 -19.27
C MET A 597 19.10 -11.20 -18.54
N MET A 598 19.64 -11.88 -17.52
CA MET A 598 20.79 -11.40 -16.77
C MET A 598 22.08 -11.43 -17.57
N GLU A 599 22.29 -12.46 -18.40
CA GLU A 599 23.42 -12.53 -19.33
C GLU A 599 23.37 -11.41 -20.37
N ILE A 600 22.20 -11.23 -21.01
CA ILE A 600 21.97 -10.14 -21.98
C ILE A 600 22.27 -8.77 -21.36
N PHE A 601 21.86 -8.58 -20.09
CA PHE A 601 22.08 -7.33 -19.39
C PHE A 601 23.57 -7.13 -19.05
N LYS A 602 24.25 -8.18 -18.56
CA LYS A 602 25.69 -8.15 -18.26
C LYS A 602 26.54 -7.81 -19.49
N ASP A 603 26.21 -8.39 -20.64
CA ASP A 603 26.89 -8.10 -21.91
C ASP A 603 26.84 -6.62 -22.28
N LYS A 604 25.72 -5.94 -22.00
CA LYS A 604 25.50 -4.53 -22.29
C LYS A 604 25.96 -3.57 -21.18
N ASP A 605 26.18 -4.07 -19.95
CA ASP A 605 26.67 -3.30 -18.81
C ASP A 605 27.96 -3.91 -18.21
N PRO A 606 29.06 -3.96 -18.95
CA PRO A 606 30.33 -4.57 -18.49
C PRO A 606 30.92 -3.85 -17.28
N ASN A 607 30.57 -2.59 -17.05
CA ASN A 607 31.05 -1.77 -15.93
C ASN A 607 30.15 -1.86 -14.68
N ASN A 608 29.11 -2.68 -14.71
CA ASN A 608 28.15 -2.86 -13.59
C ASN A 608 27.52 -1.54 -13.10
N THR A 609 27.16 -0.67 -14.05
CA THR A 609 26.50 0.61 -13.79
C THR A 609 25.02 0.44 -13.43
N LYS A 610 24.48 -0.77 -13.63
CA LYS A 610 23.05 -1.12 -13.47
C LYS A 610 22.15 -0.44 -14.51
N VAL A 611 22.75 0.06 -15.61
CA VAL A 611 22.05 0.66 -16.74
C VAL A 611 22.60 0.08 -18.05
N ALA A 612 21.71 -0.44 -18.88
CA ALA A 612 22.04 -0.94 -20.20
C ALA A 612 21.19 -0.24 -21.27
N THR A 613 21.80 0.10 -22.40
CA THR A 613 21.12 0.76 -23.52
C THR A 613 21.02 -0.21 -24.68
N PHE A 614 19.83 -0.35 -25.25
CA PHE A 614 19.51 -1.19 -26.39
C PHE A 614 18.88 -0.33 -27.50
N THR A 615 19.18 -0.63 -28.76
CA THR A 615 18.34 -0.20 -29.87
C THR A 615 17.02 -1.00 -29.85
N VAL A 616 15.98 -0.52 -30.53
CA VAL A 616 14.70 -1.26 -30.63
C VAL A 616 14.92 -2.63 -31.27
N GLU A 617 15.77 -2.71 -32.30
CA GLU A 617 16.10 -3.95 -33.02
C GLU A 617 16.82 -4.94 -32.09
N GLU A 618 17.87 -4.51 -31.40
CA GLU A 618 18.61 -5.35 -30.45
C GLU A 618 17.70 -5.86 -29.32
N TRP A 619 16.84 -4.99 -28.80
CA TRP A 619 15.89 -5.39 -27.76
C TRP A 619 14.89 -6.43 -28.26
N MET A 620 14.33 -6.23 -29.45
CA MET A 620 13.38 -7.17 -30.04
C MET A 620 14.03 -8.52 -30.33
N GLU A 621 15.23 -8.52 -30.95
CA GLU A 621 15.99 -9.75 -31.21
C GLU A 621 16.22 -10.55 -29.92
N LYS A 622 16.75 -9.91 -28.89
CA LYS A 622 17.05 -10.56 -27.61
C LYS A 622 15.78 -11.03 -26.89
N ALA A 623 14.72 -10.21 -26.88
CA ALA A 623 13.46 -10.56 -26.22
C ALA A 623 12.67 -11.69 -26.91
N ILE A 624 12.82 -11.85 -28.23
CA ILE A 624 12.18 -12.93 -28.99
C ILE A 624 12.94 -14.25 -28.80
N TYR A 625 14.28 -14.17 -28.76
CA TYR A 625 15.13 -15.37 -28.64
C TYR A 625 15.22 -15.90 -27.20
N SER A 626 14.97 -15.10 -26.15
CA SER A 626 14.88 -15.52 -24.75
C SER A 626 13.50 -16.12 -24.42
#